data_70f5555e15af2139764f71f61480712d
#
_entry.id   70f5555e15af2139764f71f61480712d
#
_cell.length_a   1.000
_cell.length_b   1.000
_cell.length_c   1.000
_cell.angle_alpha   90.00
_cell.angle_beta   90.00
_cell.angle_gamma   90.00
#
_symmetry.space_group_name_H-M   'P 1'
#
loop_
_entity.id
_entity.type
_entity.pdbx_description
1 polymer ?
#
loop_
_entity_poly.entity_id
_entity_poly.type
_entity_poly.pdbx_seq_one_letter_code
_entity_poly.pdbx_strand_id
1 'polypeptide(L)'
;MSTETAGTTELAESPRRPTPKAFTVVAARDGRTAAPLNIVGEETLVKVSAEDSEETLAFFHLVAPPMSGPPRHVHTREDELFYILEGELVFELDGERHTVRAGDTVYLRRGVVHAYQNFTTSDARLLIATVPGMFSRFFVELSAATPPGGLPAFDQIDAISAKYGMTRLGPPMSE
;
A
#
# COMPACT_ATOMS: atom_id res chain seq x y z
N MET A 1 19.00 23.07 59.97
CA MET A 1 19.15 23.51 58.57
C MET A 1 19.41 22.25 57.73
N SER A 2 18.37 21.73 57.11
CA SER A 2 18.47 20.52 56.28
C SER A 2 18.45 20.99 54.81
N THR A 3 19.52 20.69 54.08
CA THR A 3 19.65 20.98 52.67
C THR A 3 19.06 19.79 51.87
N GLU A 4 17.95 20.02 51.21
CA GLU A 4 17.33 19.10 50.30
C GLU A 4 18.06 19.19 48.96
N THR A 5 18.69 18.07 48.56
CA THR A 5 19.34 17.93 47.23
C THR A 5 18.27 17.53 46.22
N ALA A 6 17.92 18.40 45.31
CA ALA A 6 17.04 18.12 44.20
C ALA A 6 17.77 17.18 43.18
N GLY A 7 17.30 15.94 43.08
CA GLY A 7 17.77 14.99 42.11
C GLY A 7 17.24 15.36 40.72
N THR A 8 18.13 15.72 39.82
CA THR A 8 17.85 15.94 38.39
C THR A 8 17.60 14.56 37.72
N THR A 9 16.34 14.26 37.43
CA THR A 9 16.00 13.06 36.62
C THR A 9 16.40 13.32 35.17
N GLU A 10 17.48 12.70 34.74
CA GLU A 10 17.92 12.70 33.36
C GLU A 10 16.88 11.93 32.52
N LEU A 11 16.15 12.63 31.65
CA LEU A 11 15.22 12.03 30.72
C LEU A 11 16.05 11.21 29.70
N ALA A 12 15.86 9.90 29.71
CA ALA A 12 16.48 9.00 28.73
C ALA A 12 16.13 9.48 27.33
N GLU A 13 17.13 9.89 26.54
CA GLU A 13 16.97 10.22 25.11
C GLU A 13 16.39 8.99 24.40
N SER A 14 15.20 9.16 23.76
CA SER A 14 14.65 8.17 22.86
C SER A 14 15.68 7.84 21.77
N PRO A 15 15.81 6.58 21.36
CA PRO A 15 16.76 6.20 20.31
C PRO A 15 16.45 7.02 19.06
N ARG A 16 17.44 7.81 18.61
CA ARG A 16 17.31 8.62 17.39
C ARG A 16 17.04 7.70 16.21
N ARG A 17 15.96 7.94 15.47
CA ARG A 17 15.73 7.28 14.18
C ARG A 17 16.97 7.46 13.31
N PRO A 18 17.45 6.40 12.64
CA PRO A 18 18.56 6.56 11.71
C PRO A 18 18.16 7.59 10.65
N THR A 19 19.05 8.54 10.36
CA THR A 19 18.83 9.54 9.31
C THR A 19 18.60 8.83 7.98
N PRO A 20 17.52 9.07 7.25
CA PRO A 20 17.28 8.47 5.95
C PRO A 20 18.43 8.78 5.00
N LYS A 21 18.78 7.83 4.14
CA LYS A 21 19.77 8.11 3.09
C LYS A 21 19.17 9.14 2.14
N ALA A 22 20.02 10.06 1.67
CA ALA A 22 19.61 11.11 0.75
C ALA A 22 19.07 10.56 -0.59
N PHE A 23 19.34 9.30 -0.92
CA PHE A 23 18.81 8.61 -2.10
C PHE A 23 18.80 7.09 -1.88
N THR A 24 17.93 6.41 -2.64
CA THR A 24 17.82 4.95 -2.69
C THR A 24 17.74 4.51 -4.15
N VAL A 25 18.48 3.45 -4.49
CA VAL A 25 18.37 2.76 -5.79
C VAL A 25 17.92 1.34 -5.51
N VAL A 26 16.77 0.94 -6.09
CA VAL A 26 16.21 -0.41 -5.97
C VAL A 26 16.13 -1.03 -7.36
N ALA A 27 16.82 -2.16 -7.56
CA ALA A 27 16.85 -2.83 -8.86
C ALA A 27 15.43 -3.31 -9.27
N ALA A 28 15.26 -3.61 -10.58
CA ALA A 28 13.94 -3.85 -11.15
C ALA A 28 13.15 -4.99 -10.45
N ARG A 29 13.86 -6.05 -10.05
CA ARG A 29 13.25 -7.23 -9.40
C ARG A 29 13.36 -7.22 -7.88
N ASP A 30 13.93 -6.18 -7.29
CA ASP A 30 14.13 -6.04 -5.86
C ASP A 30 13.05 -5.14 -5.23
N GLY A 31 12.86 -5.26 -3.93
CA GLY A 31 12.02 -4.42 -3.11
C GLY A 31 12.73 -3.97 -1.84
N ARG A 32 12.03 -3.20 -1.02
CA ARG A 32 12.48 -2.76 0.33
C ARG A 32 12.16 -3.81 1.41
N THR A 33 11.49 -4.91 1.04
CA THR A 33 11.18 -6.07 1.88
C THR A 33 12.08 -7.24 1.50
N ALA A 34 12.25 -8.21 2.42
CA ALA A 34 13.11 -9.38 2.21
C ALA A 34 12.65 -10.28 1.04
N ALA A 35 11.38 -10.21 0.69
CA ALA A 35 10.76 -10.89 -0.44
C ALA A 35 9.61 -10.03 -0.99
N PRO A 36 9.13 -10.30 -2.23
CA PRO A 36 7.89 -9.70 -2.71
C PRO A 36 6.74 -9.94 -1.73
N LEU A 37 5.87 -8.95 -1.57
CA LEU A 37 4.67 -9.07 -0.76
C LEU A 37 3.57 -9.77 -1.57
N ASN A 38 2.74 -10.56 -0.88
CA ASN A 38 1.50 -11.09 -1.44
C ASN A 38 0.32 -10.27 -0.93
N ILE A 39 -0.24 -9.42 -1.79
CA ILE A 39 -1.39 -8.58 -1.46
C ILE A 39 -2.63 -9.21 -2.09
N VAL A 40 -3.29 -10.08 -1.33
CA VAL A 40 -4.51 -10.81 -1.73
C VAL A 40 -4.40 -11.47 -3.12
N GLY A 41 -3.24 -12.08 -3.40
CA GLY A 41 -2.96 -12.76 -4.66
C GLY A 41 -2.12 -11.96 -5.66
N GLU A 42 -1.85 -10.69 -5.40
CA GLU A 42 -1.02 -9.82 -6.24
C GLU A 42 0.40 -9.71 -5.69
N GLU A 43 1.40 -10.02 -6.54
CA GLU A 43 2.80 -9.84 -6.20
C GLU A 43 3.15 -8.36 -6.19
N THR A 44 3.65 -7.87 -5.07
CA THR A 44 3.96 -6.45 -4.88
C THR A 44 5.39 -6.24 -4.37
N LEU A 45 6.15 -5.42 -5.09
CA LEU A 45 7.47 -4.94 -4.67
C LEU A 45 7.35 -3.52 -4.12
N VAL A 46 7.71 -3.31 -2.87
CA VAL A 46 7.85 -1.96 -2.29
C VAL A 46 9.12 -1.33 -2.85
N LYS A 47 9.03 -0.29 -3.66
CA LYS A 47 10.17 0.41 -4.26
C LYS A 47 10.65 1.58 -3.43
N VAL A 48 9.71 2.28 -2.79
CA VAL A 48 9.98 3.32 -1.78
C VAL A 48 9.04 3.05 -0.62
N SER A 49 9.59 2.89 0.57
CA SER A 49 8.83 2.68 1.80
C SER A 49 8.58 4.00 2.55
N ALA A 50 7.71 3.96 3.55
CA ALA A 50 7.51 5.06 4.49
C ALA A 50 8.81 5.48 5.18
N GLU A 51 9.68 4.51 5.48
CA GLU A 51 10.97 4.75 6.14
C GLU A 51 11.98 5.42 5.21
N ASP A 52 11.94 5.13 3.91
CA ASP A 52 12.83 5.76 2.93
C ASP A 52 12.50 7.23 2.70
N SER A 53 11.21 7.59 2.77
CA SER A 53 10.67 8.90 2.38
C SER A 53 10.24 9.78 3.55
N GLU A 54 10.51 9.38 4.79
CA GLU A 54 9.98 10.03 6.00
C GLU A 54 8.44 10.18 5.93
N GLU A 55 7.77 9.10 5.51
CA GLU A 55 6.32 8.99 5.39
C GLU A 55 5.68 9.92 4.32
N THR A 56 6.48 10.56 3.47
CA THR A 56 5.97 11.47 2.43
C THR A 56 5.33 10.72 1.27
N LEU A 57 5.99 9.64 0.80
CA LEU A 57 5.60 8.86 -0.38
C LEU A 57 5.85 7.37 -0.13
N ALA A 58 4.97 6.51 -0.60
CA ALA A 58 5.33 5.11 -0.89
C ALA A 58 5.17 4.82 -2.37
N PHE A 59 5.99 3.91 -2.91
CA PHE A 59 5.98 3.57 -4.32
C PHE A 59 6.12 2.06 -4.49
N PHE A 60 5.28 1.49 -5.36
CA PHE A 60 5.14 0.05 -5.53
C PHE A 60 5.18 -0.31 -7.00
N HIS A 61 5.69 -1.50 -7.29
CA HIS A 61 5.47 -2.22 -8.53
C HIS A 61 4.62 -3.44 -8.21
N LEU A 62 3.50 -3.60 -8.90
CA LEU A 62 2.51 -4.64 -8.66
C LEU A 62 2.25 -5.44 -9.93
N VAL A 63 2.09 -6.75 -9.77
CA VAL A 63 1.61 -7.67 -10.80
C VAL A 63 0.22 -8.14 -10.39
N ALA A 64 -0.77 -7.86 -11.24
CA ALA A 64 -2.16 -8.24 -11.07
C ALA A 64 -2.48 -9.42 -12.01
N PRO A 65 -2.54 -10.67 -11.50
CA PRO A 65 -2.92 -11.85 -12.28
C PRO A 65 -4.36 -11.76 -12.81
N PRO A 66 -4.77 -12.63 -13.74
CA PRO A 66 -6.17 -12.76 -14.12
C PRO A 66 -7.11 -12.89 -12.92
N MET A 67 -8.22 -12.20 -12.95
CA MET A 67 -9.26 -12.17 -11.90
C MET A 67 -8.79 -11.65 -10.55
N SER A 68 -7.64 -10.97 -10.45
CA SER A 68 -7.20 -10.28 -9.24
C SER A 68 -7.66 -8.82 -9.22
N GLY A 69 -7.69 -8.26 -8.03
CA GLY A 69 -8.00 -6.86 -7.74
C GLY A 69 -8.59 -6.70 -6.33
N PRO A 70 -8.41 -5.54 -5.71
CA PRO A 70 -8.97 -5.28 -4.40
C PRO A 70 -10.51 -5.13 -4.46
N PRO A 71 -11.22 -5.49 -3.38
CA PRO A 71 -12.64 -5.16 -3.26
C PRO A 71 -12.86 -3.64 -3.25
N ARG A 72 -14.12 -3.19 -3.44
CA ARG A 72 -14.47 -1.77 -3.29
C ARG A 72 -14.07 -1.25 -1.92
N HIS A 73 -13.34 -0.16 -1.92
CA HIS A 73 -12.81 0.45 -0.70
C HIS A 73 -12.64 1.96 -0.85
N VAL A 74 -12.34 2.63 0.25
CA VAL A 74 -12.06 4.05 0.30
C VAL A 74 -10.90 4.32 1.25
N HIS A 75 -10.00 5.21 0.86
CA HIS A 75 -8.93 5.74 1.69
C HIS A 75 -9.33 7.09 2.28
N THR A 76 -9.14 7.27 3.58
CA THR A 76 -9.38 8.57 4.24
C THR A 76 -8.12 9.41 4.39
N ARG A 77 -6.95 8.83 4.15
CA ARG A 77 -5.64 9.49 4.41
C ARG A 77 -4.81 9.68 3.16
N GLU A 78 -4.81 8.70 2.26
CA GLU A 78 -3.91 8.63 1.10
C GLU A 78 -4.62 9.05 -0.19
N ASP A 79 -3.92 9.85 -0.99
CA ASP A 79 -4.16 9.95 -2.42
C ASP A 79 -3.35 8.86 -3.13
N GLU A 80 -3.87 8.31 -4.22
CA GLU A 80 -3.23 7.25 -4.98
C GLU A 80 -3.05 7.63 -6.44
N LEU A 81 -1.92 7.24 -7.00
CA LEU A 81 -1.61 7.38 -8.42
C LEU A 81 -1.23 6.01 -8.97
N PHE A 82 -1.93 5.58 -10.00
CA PHE A 82 -1.65 4.35 -10.75
C PHE A 82 -1.12 4.69 -12.12
N TYR A 83 -0.12 3.97 -12.58
CA TYR A 83 0.39 4.00 -13.95
C TYR A 83 0.49 2.58 -14.49
N ILE A 84 -0.21 2.29 -15.58
CA ILE A 84 -0.23 0.95 -16.17
C ILE A 84 1.00 0.76 -17.04
N LEU A 85 1.81 -0.23 -16.72
CA LEU A 85 3.01 -0.59 -17.49
C LEU A 85 2.70 -1.59 -18.60
N GLU A 86 1.81 -2.55 -18.32
CA GLU A 86 1.50 -3.66 -19.22
C GLU A 86 0.08 -4.17 -18.94
N GLY A 87 -0.62 -4.62 -19.97
CA GLY A 87 -1.96 -5.21 -19.86
C GLY A 87 -3.08 -4.20 -19.80
N GLU A 88 -4.21 -4.64 -19.25
CA GLU A 88 -5.44 -3.88 -19.14
C GLU A 88 -6.10 -4.18 -17.78
N LEU A 89 -6.67 -3.15 -17.16
CA LEU A 89 -7.46 -3.23 -15.94
C LEU A 89 -8.77 -2.47 -16.10
N VAL A 90 -9.81 -2.92 -15.43
CA VAL A 90 -11.04 -2.15 -15.27
C VAL A 90 -11.03 -1.52 -13.88
N PHE A 91 -11.08 -0.19 -13.82
CA PHE A 91 -11.27 0.56 -12.58
C PHE A 91 -12.76 0.90 -12.42
N GLU A 92 -13.26 0.79 -11.21
CA GLU A 92 -14.55 1.35 -10.81
C GLU A 92 -14.28 2.52 -9.86
N LEU A 93 -14.74 3.71 -10.24
CA LEU A 93 -14.50 4.99 -9.56
C LEU A 93 -15.86 5.64 -9.28
N ASP A 94 -16.25 5.73 -8.00
CA ASP A 94 -17.60 6.23 -7.59
C ASP A 94 -18.75 5.59 -8.37
N GLY A 95 -18.62 4.30 -8.73
CA GLY A 95 -19.63 3.51 -9.44
C GLY A 95 -19.51 3.55 -10.97
N GLU A 96 -18.64 4.35 -11.55
CA GLU A 96 -18.38 4.36 -12.99
C GLU A 96 -17.20 3.46 -13.36
N ARG A 97 -17.31 2.66 -14.43
CA ARG A 97 -16.26 1.75 -14.89
C ARG A 97 -15.44 2.38 -16.00
N HIS A 98 -14.13 2.30 -15.86
CA HIS A 98 -13.15 2.79 -16.82
C HIS A 98 -12.16 1.69 -17.16
N THR A 99 -12.04 1.35 -18.44
CA THR A 99 -10.98 0.46 -18.91
C THR A 99 -9.71 1.26 -19.13
N VAL A 100 -8.63 0.88 -18.46
CA VAL A 100 -7.30 1.51 -18.56
C VAL A 100 -6.27 0.52 -19.07
N ARG A 101 -5.31 0.99 -19.86
CA ARG A 101 -4.32 0.19 -20.59
C ARG A 101 -2.91 0.71 -20.37
N ALA A 102 -1.93 -0.04 -20.83
CA ALA A 102 -0.53 0.38 -20.79
C ALA A 102 -0.35 1.83 -21.30
N GLY A 103 0.30 2.66 -20.49
CA GLY A 103 0.49 4.09 -20.70
C GLY A 103 -0.55 4.98 -20.04
N ASP A 104 -1.69 4.44 -19.62
CA ASP A 104 -2.72 5.22 -18.93
C ASP A 104 -2.37 5.47 -17.45
N THR A 105 -2.95 6.53 -16.91
CA THR A 105 -2.80 6.95 -15.52
C THR A 105 -4.16 7.13 -14.87
N VAL A 106 -4.30 6.65 -13.62
CA VAL A 106 -5.47 6.93 -12.77
C VAL A 106 -4.98 7.64 -11.52
N TYR A 107 -5.53 8.82 -11.24
CA TYR A 107 -5.27 9.55 -10.00
C TYR A 107 -6.53 9.62 -9.15
N LEU A 108 -6.44 9.14 -7.93
CA LEU A 108 -7.52 9.08 -6.96
C LEU A 108 -7.19 9.96 -5.76
N ARG A 109 -8.05 10.91 -5.48
CA ARG A 109 -8.00 11.63 -4.21
C ARG A 109 -8.56 10.74 -3.11
N ARG A 110 -8.03 10.90 -1.90
CA ARG A 110 -8.67 10.33 -0.71
C ARG A 110 -10.16 10.65 -0.67
N GLY A 111 -10.96 9.70 -0.22
CA GLY A 111 -12.41 9.82 -0.17
C GLY A 111 -13.13 9.30 -1.42
N VAL A 112 -12.44 9.01 -2.52
CA VAL A 112 -13.04 8.37 -3.70
C VAL A 112 -13.21 6.87 -3.44
N VAL A 113 -14.43 6.36 -3.61
CA VAL A 113 -14.72 4.91 -3.55
C VAL A 113 -14.23 4.27 -4.83
N HIS A 114 -13.39 3.27 -4.71
CA HIS A 114 -12.79 2.63 -5.89
C HIS A 114 -12.50 1.15 -5.71
N ALA A 115 -12.32 0.49 -6.84
CA ALA A 115 -11.77 -0.86 -7.00
C ALA A 115 -11.11 -0.94 -8.36
N TYR A 116 -10.26 -1.93 -8.58
CA TYR A 116 -9.89 -2.37 -9.92
C TYR A 116 -9.97 -3.89 -10.01
N GLN A 117 -10.03 -4.40 -11.24
CA GLN A 117 -10.04 -5.84 -11.53
C GLN A 117 -9.35 -6.11 -12.85
N ASN A 118 -8.55 -7.18 -12.89
CA ASN A 118 -8.02 -7.74 -14.11
C ASN A 118 -9.00 -8.80 -14.66
N PHE A 119 -9.86 -8.43 -15.60
CA PHE A 119 -10.78 -9.36 -16.26
C PHE A 119 -10.16 -10.06 -17.48
N THR A 120 -8.89 -9.81 -17.76
CA THR A 120 -8.19 -10.45 -18.89
C THR A 120 -7.63 -11.82 -18.51
N THR A 121 -7.06 -12.54 -19.48
CA THR A 121 -6.42 -13.84 -19.27
C THR A 121 -4.90 -13.76 -19.08
N SER A 122 -4.34 -12.55 -19.02
CA SER A 122 -2.92 -12.28 -18.85
C SER A 122 -2.67 -11.36 -17.65
N ASP A 123 -1.46 -11.40 -17.11
CA ASP A 123 -1.07 -10.48 -16.04
C ASP A 123 -1.12 -9.03 -16.53
N ALA A 124 -1.55 -8.13 -15.67
CA ALA A 124 -1.31 -6.70 -15.81
C ALA A 124 -0.18 -6.27 -14.85
N ARG A 125 0.59 -5.25 -15.24
CA ARG A 125 1.68 -4.68 -14.44
C ARG A 125 1.46 -3.19 -14.26
N LEU A 126 1.63 -2.72 -13.04
CA LEU A 126 1.37 -1.32 -12.73
C LEU A 126 2.32 -0.78 -11.66
N LEU A 127 2.49 0.52 -11.68
CA LEU A 127 3.10 1.28 -10.61
C LEU A 127 2.01 1.93 -9.78
N ILE A 128 2.19 1.95 -8.46
CA ILE A 128 1.29 2.65 -7.54
C ILE A 128 2.14 3.60 -6.69
N ALA A 129 1.71 4.85 -6.59
CA ALA A 129 2.25 5.79 -5.62
C ALA A 129 1.16 6.20 -4.64
N THR A 130 1.47 6.24 -3.34
CA THR A 130 0.55 6.73 -2.30
C THR A 130 1.16 7.90 -1.55
N VAL A 131 0.36 8.92 -1.28
CA VAL A 131 0.74 10.12 -0.54
C VAL A 131 -0.32 10.41 0.55
N PRO A 132 0.07 10.36 1.83
CA PRO A 132 1.38 10.07 2.40
C PRO A 132 1.81 8.60 2.29
N GLY A 133 3.10 8.32 2.58
CA GLY A 133 3.76 7.04 2.36
C GLY A 133 3.49 5.95 3.39
N MET A 134 2.72 6.21 4.44
CA MET A 134 2.44 5.24 5.50
C MET A 134 1.76 3.96 5.00
N PHE A 135 1.14 4.02 3.82
CA PHE A 135 0.43 2.89 3.23
C PHE A 135 1.34 1.69 2.89
N SER A 136 2.65 1.90 2.78
CA SER A 136 3.59 0.77 2.64
C SER A 136 3.55 -0.20 3.83
N ARG A 137 3.26 0.30 5.03
CA ARG A 137 3.13 -0.53 6.24
C ARG A 137 1.86 -1.37 6.22
N PHE A 138 0.76 -0.84 5.64
CA PHE A 138 -0.46 -1.61 5.40
C PHE A 138 -0.15 -2.85 4.53
N PHE A 139 0.56 -2.69 3.43
CA PHE A 139 0.91 -3.80 2.54
C PHE A 139 1.79 -4.84 3.26
N VAL A 140 2.75 -4.41 4.06
CA VAL A 140 3.59 -5.33 4.85
C VAL A 140 2.73 -6.12 5.86
N GLU A 141 1.85 -5.45 6.60
CA GLU A 141 0.99 -6.10 7.60
C GLU A 141 -0.02 -7.05 6.95
N LEU A 142 -0.65 -6.65 5.84
CA LEU A 142 -1.60 -7.47 5.10
C LEU A 142 -0.92 -8.72 4.50
N SER A 143 0.25 -8.55 3.90
CA SER A 143 1.04 -9.67 3.36
C SER A 143 1.43 -10.66 4.45
N ALA A 144 1.83 -10.19 5.63
CA ALA A 144 2.16 -11.03 6.77
C ALA A 144 0.94 -11.82 7.31
N ALA A 145 -0.25 -11.28 7.15
CA ALA A 145 -1.52 -11.92 7.52
C ALA A 145 -2.06 -12.87 6.43
N THR A 146 -1.55 -12.79 5.21
CA THR A 146 -2.00 -13.62 4.07
C THR A 146 -1.41 -15.01 4.14
N PRO A 147 -2.21 -16.08 4.29
CA PRO A 147 -1.69 -17.44 4.35
C PRO A 147 -1.15 -17.88 2.97
N PRO A 148 -0.17 -18.82 2.92
CA PRO A 148 0.33 -19.36 1.67
C PRO A 148 -0.81 -19.96 0.81
N GLY A 149 -0.97 -19.46 -0.42
CA GLY A 149 -1.97 -19.95 -1.38
C GLY A 149 -3.43 -19.63 -1.02
N GLY A 150 -3.67 -18.72 -0.07
CA GLY A 150 -4.99 -18.31 0.37
C GLY A 150 -5.15 -16.81 0.52
N LEU A 151 -6.30 -16.41 1.05
CA LEU A 151 -6.62 -15.02 1.40
C LEU A 151 -6.81 -14.93 2.92
N PRO A 152 -6.49 -13.78 3.54
CA PRO A 152 -6.88 -13.53 4.93
C PRO A 152 -8.40 -13.54 5.07
N ALA A 153 -8.91 -13.83 6.25
CA ALA A 153 -10.33 -13.66 6.54
C ALA A 153 -10.74 -12.17 6.41
N PHE A 154 -11.95 -11.92 5.95
CA PHE A 154 -12.41 -10.53 5.70
C PHE A 154 -12.38 -9.65 6.94
N ASP A 155 -12.72 -10.18 8.10
CA ASP A 155 -12.64 -9.46 9.38
C ASP A 155 -11.20 -9.08 9.75
N GLN A 156 -10.23 -9.92 9.41
CA GLN A 156 -8.80 -9.63 9.57
C GLN A 156 -8.34 -8.53 8.60
N ILE A 157 -8.76 -8.59 7.33
CA ILE A 157 -8.49 -7.53 6.34
C ILE A 157 -9.09 -6.21 6.83
N ASP A 158 -10.35 -6.21 7.29
CA ASP A 158 -11.04 -5.02 7.77
C ASP A 158 -10.35 -4.41 9.02
N ALA A 159 -9.91 -5.27 9.95
CA ALA A 159 -9.19 -4.83 11.14
C ALA A 159 -7.82 -4.20 10.81
N ILE A 160 -7.08 -4.76 9.86
CA ILE A 160 -5.82 -4.19 9.37
C ILE A 160 -6.09 -2.86 8.64
N SER A 161 -7.04 -2.85 7.72
CA SER A 161 -7.42 -1.69 6.90
C SER A 161 -7.78 -0.47 7.77
N ALA A 162 -8.56 -0.68 8.82
CA ALA A 162 -9.00 0.38 9.73
C ALA A 162 -7.83 1.13 10.40
N LYS A 163 -6.71 0.45 10.71
CA LYS A 163 -5.51 1.07 11.29
C LYS A 163 -4.91 2.12 10.36
N TYR A 164 -5.05 1.90 9.05
CA TYR A 164 -4.49 2.76 8.00
C TYR A 164 -5.51 3.72 7.37
N GLY A 165 -6.72 3.79 7.93
CA GLY A 165 -7.76 4.70 7.45
C GLY A 165 -8.42 4.25 6.16
N MET A 166 -8.35 2.96 5.84
CA MET A 166 -9.04 2.35 4.73
C MET A 166 -10.29 1.60 5.22
N THR A 167 -11.36 1.68 4.45
CA THR A 167 -12.62 0.96 4.72
C THR A 167 -13.04 0.18 3.48
N ARG A 168 -13.23 -1.12 3.63
CA ARG A 168 -13.84 -1.97 2.59
C ARG A 168 -15.34 -1.74 2.55
N LEU A 169 -15.89 -1.53 1.34
CA LEU A 169 -17.31 -1.18 1.12
C LEU A 169 -18.09 -2.24 0.33
N GLY A 170 -17.43 -3.33 -0.07
CA GLY A 170 -18.12 -4.39 -0.83
C GLY A 170 -17.20 -5.55 -1.19
N PRO A 171 -17.69 -6.49 -2.00
CA PRO A 171 -16.88 -7.56 -2.57
C PRO A 171 -15.97 -7.02 -3.69
N PRO A 172 -15.02 -7.83 -4.18
CA PRO A 172 -14.35 -7.58 -5.46
C PRO A 172 -15.37 -7.34 -6.58
N MET A 173 -14.93 -6.67 -7.65
CA MET A 173 -15.78 -6.46 -8.83
C MET A 173 -16.10 -7.79 -9.50
N SER A 174 -17.27 -7.89 -10.12
CA SER A 174 -17.68 -8.97 -11.03
C SER A 174 -17.83 -8.42 -12.44
N GLU A 175 -17.73 -9.28 -13.44
CA GLU A 175 -18.01 -8.95 -14.85
C GLU A 175 -19.37 -8.29 -15.05
#